data_b5fa1b15bcef71b810706bf19b22cc34
#
_entry.id   b5fa1b15bcef71b810706bf19b22cc34
#
_cell.length_a   1.000
_cell.length_b   1.000
_cell.length_c   1.000
_cell.angle_alpha   90.00
_cell.angle_beta   90.00
_cell.angle_gamma   90.00
#
_symmetry.space_group_name_H-M   'P 1'
#
loop_
_entity.id
_entity.type
_entity.pdbx_description
1 polymer ?
#
loop_
_entity_poly.entity_id
_entity_poly.type
_entity_poly.pdbx_seq_one_letter_code
_entity_poly.pdbx_strand_id
1 'polypeptide(L)'
;MADADDVRRLALALPGVVEIDSDGFDFRVADKGFVWSYPERRPGRPRVIRTDIAVLYVGDEAEKQALLLGEPAVFFTAPGYDGWPLVMLRLAQVDAARLAELITDAWRMRAPADPADEQSAG
;
A
#
# COMPACT_ATOMS: atom_id res chain seq x y z
N MET A 1 6.07 14.87 -6.41
CA MET A 1 5.57 14.80 -5.02
C MET A 1 4.13 14.32 -5.04
N ALA A 2 3.88 13.18 -4.43
CA ALA A 2 2.54 12.59 -4.40
C ALA A 2 1.83 12.88 -3.08
N ASP A 3 0.52 12.67 -3.04
CA ASP A 3 -0.29 12.88 -1.84
C ASP A 3 -1.44 11.86 -1.77
N ALA A 4 -2.29 12.00 -0.75
CA ALA A 4 -3.42 11.09 -0.53
C ALA A 4 -4.42 11.10 -1.70
N ASP A 5 -4.61 12.25 -2.34
CA ASP A 5 -5.53 12.35 -3.49
C ASP A 5 -5.00 11.55 -4.68
N ASP A 6 -3.68 11.53 -4.86
CA ASP A 6 -3.05 10.69 -5.89
C ASP A 6 -3.27 9.21 -5.59
N VAL A 7 -3.12 8.80 -4.33
CA VAL A 7 -3.38 7.42 -3.91
C VAL A 7 -4.82 7.02 -4.26
N ARG A 8 -5.78 7.87 -3.91
CA ARG A 8 -7.20 7.60 -4.16
C ARG A 8 -7.48 7.48 -5.66
N ARG A 9 -7.00 8.43 -6.42
CA ARG A 9 -7.20 8.45 -7.88
C ARG A 9 -6.62 7.19 -8.54
N LEU A 10 -5.40 6.83 -8.18
CA LEU A 10 -4.71 5.69 -8.77
C LEU A 10 -5.33 4.37 -8.34
N ALA A 11 -5.65 4.22 -7.06
CA ALA A 11 -6.23 2.99 -6.53
C ALA A 11 -7.63 2.73 -7.10
N LEU A 12 -8.47 3.76 -7.11
CA LEU A 12 -9.85 3.60 -7.60
C LEU A 12 -9.93 3.40 -9.11
N ALA A 13 -8.88 3.71 -9.85
CA ALA A 13 -8.82 3.42 -11.27
C ALA A 13 -8.59 1.93 -11.58
N LEU A 14 -8.18 1.13 -10.58
CA LEU A 14 -7.90 -0.29 -10.77
C LEU A 14 -9.18 -1.13 -10.59
N PRO A 15 -9.32 -2.22 -11.38
CA PRO A 15 -10.53 -3.05 -11.33
C PRO A 15 -10.83 -3.64 -9.94
N GLY A 16 -12.08 -3.57 -9.53
CA GLY A 16 -12.56 -4.20 -8.30
C GLY A 16 -12.15 -3.54 -7.01
N VAL A 17 -11.50 -2.39 -7.07
CA VAL A 17 -11.04 -1.68 -5.87
C VAL A 17 -12.20 -0.94 -5.22
N VAL A 18 -12.30 -1.07 -3.90
CA VAL A 18 -13.24 -0.33 -3.08
C VAL A 18 -12.47 0.43 -2.00
N GLU A 19 -12.98 1.60 -1.65
CA GLU A 19 -12.46 2.36 -0.52
C GLU A 19 -13.30 2.04 0.71
N ILE A 20 -12.61 1.66 1.80
CA ILE A 20 -13.27 1.41 3.09
C ILE A 20 -13.29 2.70 3.89
N ASP A 21 -14.42 3.00 4.49
CA ASP A 21 -14.57 4.18 5.33
C ASP A 21 -13.58 4.11 6.51
N SER A 22 -12.80 5.16 6.68
CA SER A 22 -11.75 5.20 7.71
C SER A 22 -11.39 6.66 8.01
N ASP A 23 -10.53 6.86 8.99
CA ASP A 23 -10.03 8.21 9.32
C ASP A 23 -9.04 8.77 8.29
N GLY A 24 -8.67 7.97 7.31
CA GLY A 24 -7.78 8.37 6.24
C GLY A 24 -8.23 7.71 4.94
N PHE A 25 -7.40 6.81 4.39
CA PHE A 25 -7.77 6.02 3.24
C PHE A 25 -7.44 4.54 3.48
N ASP A 26 -8.24 3.66 2.89
CA ASP A 26 -8.04 2.21 2.99
C ASP A 26 -8.64 1.59 1.72
N PHE A 27 -7.79 1.13 0.83
CA PHE A 27 -8.21 0.57 -0.45
C PHE A 27 -8.01 -0.93 -0.47
N ARG A 28 -9.07 -1.64 -0.87
CA ARG A 28 -9.10 -3.10 -0.88
C ARG A 28 -9.55 -3.64 -2.22
N VAL A 29 -9.06 -4.83 -2.54
CA VAL A 29 -9.52 -5.62 -3.67
C VAL A 29 -9.76 -7.04 -3.16
N ALA A 30 -10.94 -7.61 -3.47
CA ALA A 30 -11.36 -8.94 -2.97
C ALA A 30 -11.21 -9.05 -1.44
N ASP A 31 -11.61 -8.00 -0.72
CA ASP A 31 -11.53 -7.86 0.74
C ASP A 31 -10.12 -7.84 1.33
N LYS A 32 -9.10 -7.69 0.48
CA LYS A 32 -7.70 -7.64 0.92
C LYS A 32 -7.16 -6.23 0.75
N GLY A 33 -6.68 -5.64 1.85
CA GLY A 33 -6.03 -4.34 1.81
C GLY A 33 -4.71 -4.40 1.06
N PHE A 34 -4.47 -3.42 0.19
CA PHE A 34 -3.20 -3.35 -0.54
C PHE A 34 -2.51 -1.99 -0.37
N VAL A 35 -3.23 -0.96 0.00
CA VAL A 35 -2.67 0.35 0.36
C VAL A 35 -3.63 1.07 1.30
N TRP A 36 -3.11 1.57 2.43
CA TRP A 36 -3.92 2.32 3.40
C TRP A 36 -3.07 3.35 4.12
N SER A 37 -3.72 4.33 4.78
CA SER A 37 -3.02 5.37 5.53
C SER A 37 -2.38 4.79 6.79
N TYR A 38 -1.21 5.33 7.15
CA TYR A 38 -0.39 4.79 8.23
C TYR A 38 -0.96 5.15 9.61
N PRO A 39 -1.34 4.16 10.41
CA PRO A 39 -1.76 4.39 11.80
C PRO A 39 -0.52 4.48 12.70
N GLU A 40 0.02 5.68 12.84
CA GLU A 40 1.23 5.89 13.65
C GLU A 40 0.90 5.79 15.13
N ARG A 41 1.64 4.93 15.83
CA ARG A 41 1.50 4.73 17.27
C ARG A 41 2.76 5.22 17.98
N ARG A 42 2.56 6.03 19.01
CA ARG A 42 3.65 6.51 19.87
C ARG A 42 3.35 6.12 21.31
N PRO A 43 4.36 5.66 22.10
CA PRO A 43 4.14 5.30 23.50
C PRO A 43 3.49 6.42 24.29
N GLY A 44 2.42 6.08 25.04
CA GLY A 44 1.73 7.05 25.89
C GLY A 44 0.87 8.06 25.16
N ARG A 45 0.64 7.89 23.83
CA ARG A 45 -0.15 8.82 23.04
C ARG A 45 -1.20 8.08 22.21
N PRO A 46 -2.34 8.73 21.90
CA PRO A 46 -3.32 8.15 20.98
C PRO A 46 -2.72 7.91 19.60
N ARG A 47 -3.26 6.92 18.91
CA ARG A 47 -2.92 6.65 17.52
C ARG A 47 -3.26 7.84 16.64
N VAL A 48 -2.36 8.19 15.73
CA VAL A 48 -2.55 9.25 14.74
C VAL A 48 -2.56 8.64 13.35
N ILE A 49 -3.59 8.92 12.57
CA ILE A 49 -3.66 8.47 11.17
C ILE A 49 -2.90 9.47 10.30
N ARG A 50 -1.82 8.99 9.68
CA ARG A 50 -0.97 9.81 8.81
C ARG A 50 -1.38 9.57 7.36
N THR A 51 -1.96 10.59 6.72
CA THR A 51 -2.36 10.50 5.31
C THR A 51 -1.24 10.91 4.35
N ASP A 52 -0.12 11.36 4.87
CA ASP A 52 1.10 11.64 4.11
C ASP A 52 2.00 10.42 3.97
N ILE A 53 1.63 9.32 4.64
CA ILE A 53 2.37 8.06 4.63
C ILE A 53 1.38 6.93 4.32
N ALA A 54 1.71 6.11 3.35
CA ALA A 54 0.89 4.94 3.01
C ALA A 54 1.55 3.66 3.51
N VAL A 55 0.75 2.71 4.00
CA VAL A 55 1.18 1.34 4.21
C VAL A 55 0.89 0.59 2.91
N LEU A 56 1.90 -0.05 2.37
CA LEU A 56 1.83 -0.68 1.05
C LEU A 56 2.17 -2.17 1.15
N TYR A 57 1.34 -3.00 0.56
CA TYR A 57 1.61 -4.43 0.46
C TYR A 57 2.66 -4.67 -0.62
N VAL A 58 3.69 -5.47 -0.31
CA VAL A 58 4.82 -5.71 -1.21
C VAL A 58 5.08 -7.20 -1.51
N GLY A 59 4.25 -8.07 -1.03
CA GLY A 59 4.26 -9.48 -1.41
C GLY A 59 5.10 -10.38 -0.53
N ASP A 60 6.37 -10.06 -0.30
CA ASP A 60 7.26 -10.90 0.49
C ASP A 60 8.38 -10.10 1.16
N GLU A 61 9.13 -10.79 2.02
CA GLU A 61 10.21 -10.17 2.79
C GLU A 61 11.38 -9.74 1.91
N ALA A 62 11.67 -10.48 0.84
CA ALA A 62 12.77 -10.13 -0.06
C ALA A 62 12.49 -8.79 -0.74
N GLU A 63 11.28 -8.59 -1.23
CA GLU A 63 10.89 -7.32 -1.85
C GLU A 63 10.89 -6.19 -0.83
N LYS A 64 10.39 -6.45 0.38
CA LYS A 64 10.40 -5.48 1.47
C LYS A 64 11.83 -4.99 1.75
N GLN A 65 12.78 -5.90 1.91
CA GLN A 65 14.17 -5.54 2.18
C GLN A 65 14.81 -4.82 1.00
N ALA A 66 14.50 -5.21 -0.23
CA ALA A 66 15.01 -4.53 -1.41
C ALA A 66 14.59 -3.06 -1.45
N LEU A 67 13.33 -2.78 -1.13
CA LEU A 67 12.83 -1.39 -1.09
C LEU A 67 13.44 -0.60 0.04
N LEU A 68 13.52 -1.18 1.25
CA LEU A 68 14.09 -0.50 2.42
C LEU A 68 15.56 -0.16 2.21
N LEU A 69 16.33 -1.06 1.61
CA LEU A 69 17.76 -0.86 1.36
C LEU A 69 18.02 0.02 0.14
N GLY A 70 17.20 -0.12 -0.90
CA GLY A 70 17.40 0.58 -2.16
C GLY A 70 16.91 2.02 -2.16
N GLU A 71 15.83 2.30 -1.43
CA GLU A 71 15.19 3.63 -1.43
C GLU A 71 14.84 4.07 -0.01
N PRO A 72 15.84 4.24 0.89
CA PRO A 72 15.56 4.55 2.30
C PRO A 72 14.93 5.92 2.55
N ALA A 73 15.04 6.85 1.59
CA ALA A 73 14.35 8.13 1.71
C ALA A 73 12.86 8.01 1.46
N VAL A 74 12.44 6.97 0.75
CA VAL A 74 11.06 6.73 0.34
C VAL A 74 10.37 5.76 1.28
N PHE A 75 11.02 4.64 1.59
CA PHE A 75 10.43 3.53 2.34
C PHE A 75 11.04 3.38 3.73
N PHE A 76 10.20 3.03 4.69
CA PHE A 76 10.67 2.70 6.04
C PHE A 76 9.78 1.62 6.65
N THR A 77 10.18 1.11 7.80
CA THR A 77 9.39 0.17 8.56
C THR A 77 9.28 0.66 10.01
N ALA A 78 8.43 0.02 10.80
CA ALA A 78 8.20 0.41 12.18
C ALA A 78 8.01 -0.84 13.04
N PRO A 79 8.19 -0.73 14.37
CA PRO A 79 7.89 -1.83 15.28
C PRO A 79 6.47 -2.35 15.08
N GLY A 80 6.31 -3.66 15.08
CA GLY A 80 5.02 -4.30 14.83
C GLY A 80 4.80 -4.72 13.39
N TYR A 81 5.66 -4.28 12.47
CA TYR A 81 5.57 -4.65 11.06
C TYR A 81 6.63 -5.67 10.65
N ASP A 82 7.47 -6.10 11.59
CA ASP A 82 8.48 -7.12 11.33
C ASP A 82 7.80 -8.44 10.95
N GLY A 83 8.29 -9.09 9.90
CA GLY A 83 7.70 -10.33 9.42
C GLY A 83 6.47 -10.17 8.56
N TRP A 84 5.98 -8.95 8.38
CA TRP A 84 4.83 -8.68 7.50
C TRP A 84 5.32 -8.11 6.16
N PRO A 85 4.72 -8.49 5.03
CA PRO A 85 5.13 -7.98 3.72
C PRO A 85 4.53 -6.60 3.44
N LEU A 86 4.79 -5.67 4.36
CA LEU A 86 4.29 -4.30 4.34
C LEU A 86 5.44 -3.34 4.55
N VAL A 87 5.42 -2.22 3.82
CA VAL A 87 6.34 -1.11 4.05
C VAL A 87 5.55 0.17 4.19
N MET A 88 6.13 1.16 4.87
CA MET A 88 5.59 2.51 4.88
C MET A 88 6.25 3.33 3.78
N LEU A 89 5.45 4.09 3.06
CA LEU A 89 5.84 4.88 1.89
C LEU A 89 5.59 6.36 2.17
N ARG A 90 6.64 7.17 2.15
CA ARG A 90 6.52 8.62 2.28
C ARG A 90 6.05 9.20 0.94
N LEU A 91 4.78 9.59 0.87
CA LEU A 91 4.17 10.04 -0.39
C LEU A 91 4.87 11.26 -0.98
N ALA A 92 5.36 12.16 -0.12
CA ALA A 92 6.07 13.35 -0.59
C ALA A 92 7.40 13.05 -1.28
N GLN A 93 7.92 11.83 -1.15
CA GLN A 93 9.21 11.44 -1.70
C GLN A 93 9.11 10.67 -3.01
N VAL A 94 7.89 10.46 -3.54
CA VAL A 94 7.69 9.81 -4.83
C VAL A 94 6.90 10.70 -5.76
N ASP A 95 7.08 10.52 -7.06
CA ASP A 95 6.23 11.16 -8.04
C ASP A 95 5.02 10.26 -8.37
N ALA A 96 4.07 10.81 -9.10
CA ALA A 96 2.84 10.09 -9.44
C ALA A 96 3.11 8.84 -10.28
N ALA A 97 4.10 8.86 -11.16
CA ALA A 97 4.43 7.72 -12.01
C ALA A 97 4.97 6.54 -11.18
N ARG A 98 5.87 6.82 -10.24
CA ARG A 98 6.40 5.79 -9.34
C ARG A 98 5.31 5.26 -8.42
N LEU A 99 4.48 6.15 -7.90
CA LEU A 99 3.35 5.76 -7.05
C LEU A 99 2.38 4.85 -7.81
N ALA A 100 2.09 5.15 -9.08
CA ALA A 100 1.23 4.32 -9.91
C ALA A 100 1.79 2.90 -10.07
N GLU A 101 3.09 2.77 -10.28
CA GLU A 101 3.74 1.46 -10.38
C GLU A 101 3.58 0.67 -9.07
N LEU A 102 3.87 1.31 -7.94
CA LEU A 102 3.81 0.67 -6.63
C LEU A 102 2.38 0.21 -6.28
N ILE A 103 1.40 1.06 -6.52
CA ILE A 103 0.00 0.75 -6.23
C ILE A 103 -0.50 -0.36 -7.15
N THR A 104 -0.17 -0.30 -8.43
CA THR A 104 -0.57 -1.31 -9.41
C THR A 104 0.02 -2.68 -9.05
N ASP A 105 1.31 -2.72 -8.68
CA ASP A 105 1.96 -3.97 -8.28
C ASP A 105 1.32 -4.55 -7.03
N ALA A 106 1.02 -3.72 -6.03
CA ALA A 106 0.36 -4.16 -4.81
C ALA A 106 -1.04 -4.73 -5.10
N TRP A 107 -1.80 -4.03 -5.94
CA TRP A 107 -3.12 -4.48 -6.38
C TRP A 107 -3.02 -5.82 -7.11
N ARG A 108 -2.07 -5.94 -8.03
CA ARG A 108 -1.90 -7.17 -8.83
C ARG A 108 -1.61 -8.38 -7.96
N MET A 109 -0.85 -8.22 -6.88
CA MET A 109 -0.55 -9.29 -5.94
C MET A 109 -1.74 -9.69 -5.07
N ARG A 110 -2.68 -8.77 -4.83
CA ARG A 110 -3.85 -9.00 -3.98
C ARG A 110 -5.11 -9.34 -4.75
N ALA A 111 -5.20 -8.89 -6.01
CA ALA A 111 -6.37 -9.14 -6.83
C ALA A 111 -6.50 -10.65 -7.12
N PRO A 112 -7.73 -11.17 -7.23
CA PRO A 112 -7.91 -12.55 -7.65
C PRO A 112 -7.39 -12.71 -9.08
N ALA A 113 -7.10 -13.96 -9.46
CA ALA A 113 -6.70 -14.27 -10.83
C ALA A 113 -7.76 -13.76 -11.80
N ASP A 114 -7.29 -13.39 -12.99
CA ASP A 114 -8.19 -13.00 -14.08
C ASP A 114 -9.25 -14.10 -14.29
N PRO A 115 -10.52 -13.74 -14.56
CA PRO A 115 -11.56 -14.75 -14.78
C PRO A 115 -11.22 -15.79 -15.84
N ALA A 116 -10.46 -15.41 -16.87
CA ALA A 116 -9.99 -16.36 -17.87
C ALA A 116 -8.99 -17.37 -17.27
N ASP A 117 -8.11 -16.90 -16.40
CA ASP A 117 -7.14 -17.75 -15.71
C ASP A 117 -7.86 -18.66 -14.71
N GLU A 118 -8.85 -18.16 -13.99
CA GLU A 118 -9.65 -18.96 -13.08
C GLU A 118 -10.38 -20.07 -13.81
N GLN A 119 -10.95 -19.76 -14.97
CA GLN A 119 -11.61 -20.76 -15.79
C GLN A 119 -10.64 -21.80 -16.31
N SER A 120 -9.43 -21.38 -16.65
CA SER A 120 -8.39 -22.29 -17.12
C SER A 120 -7.89 -23.20 -16.01
N ALA A 121 -7.84 -22.69 -14.79
CA ALA A 121 -7.40 -23.45 -13.61
C ALA A 121 -8.51 -24.35 -13.07
N GLY A 122 -9.73 -23.98 -13.31
CA GLY A 122 -10.88 -24.72 -12.87
C GLY A 122 -11.25 -25.81 -13.87
#